data_1a792abd236ec00fcb869ff151bb62c7
#
_entry.id   1a792abd236ec00fcb869ff151bb62c7
#
_cell.length_a   1.000
_cell.length_b   1.000
_cell.length_c   1.000
_cell.angle_alpha   90.00
_cell.angle_beta   90.00
_cell.angle_gamma   90.00
#
_symmetry.space_group_name_H-M   'P 1'
#
loop_
_entity.id
_entity.type
_entity.pdbx_description
1 polymer ?
#
loop_
_entity_poly.entity_id
_entity_poly.type
_entity_poly.pdbx_seq_one_letter_code
_entity_poly.pdbx_strand_id
1 'polypeptide(L)'
;MIRLLITLGFMGYTFFAVAQTGAWQQRVNYKMEVDMNVNTNRFTGTQRLDYWNNSPDTLRRVFFHLYFNAFRPGSMMDTRSRRQGTIQVGRGADWDGRVKDRIVNLKPEEYGEQTVRVLKMNGRVQQLKEHETILEVVLDNPILPKSKVVFDLQFEGQVPLQIRRSGRDNPSSKVRYSMSQWYPKICAYDEDGWHPTPYVGREFYGVWGNFDVKINIDKRYILGGTGYLQNPQQIGYGYELPGQTVNRPAGDKLTWHLVAPQVHDFMWAADPEYIHRTLKIRDSIPATKTSPALPALTLHLLYKPTNEKAENWEKILPDAARALPFIEKHFGIYLPVIGTEGGPVLDIGFSNDTRYPKMSEEEHAQQSVEICQRMMTGKVPDYFFAN
;
A
#
# COMPACT_ATOMS: atom_id res chain seq x y z
N MET A 1 -54.14 22.24 31.83
CA MET A 1 -52.99 21.27 31.97
C MET A 1 -52.89 20.25 30.84
N ILE A 2 -53.94 19.63 30.34
CA ILE A 2 -53.86 18.59 29.28
C ILE A 2 -53.34 19.12 27.93
N ARG A 3 -53.64 20.36 27.54
CA ARG A 3 -53.12 20.94 26.27
C ARG A 3 -51.60 21.22 26.29
N LEU A 4 -51.01 21.51 27.44
CA LEU A 4 -49.57 21.74 27.59
C LEU A 4 -48.76 20.44 27.54
N LEU A 5 -49.31 19.34 28.00
CA LEU A 5 -48.70 18.02 27.96
C LEU A 5 -48.64 17.43 26.53
N ILE A 6 -49.68 17.74 25.71
CA ILE A 6 -49.69 17.28 24.30
C ILE A 6 -48.66 18.05 23.46
N THR A 7 -48.43 19.34 23.72
CA THR A 7 -47.44 20.15 23.01
C THR A 7 -45.98 19.75 23.36
N LEU A 8 -45.74 19.39 24.63
CA LEU A 8 -44.42 18.85 25.05
C LEU A 8 -44.17 17.45 24.53
N GLY A 9 -45.19 16.60 24.37
CA GLY A 9 -45.06 15.28 23.76
C GLY A 9 -44.74 15.34 22.26
N PHE A 10 -45.24 16.33 21.52
CA PHE A 10 -44.95 16.52 20.11
C PHE A 10 -43.56 17.13 19.85
N MET A 11 -43.02 17.95 20.77
CA MET A 11 -41.67 18.50 20.70
C MET A 11 -40.59 17.45 21.02
N GLY A 12 -40.92 16.41 21.79
CA GLY A 12 -39.99 15.33 22.12
C GLY A 12 -39.76 14.33 20.96
N TYR A 13 -40.70 14.24 20.00
CA TYR A 13 -40.59 13.29 18.89
C TYR A 13 -39.87 13.85 17.66
N THR A 14 -39.61 15.15 17.61
CA THR A 14 -38.92 15.77 16.47
C THR A 14 -37.37 15.74 16.57
N PHE A 15 -36.82 15.28 17.68
CA PHE A 15 -35.36 15.24 17.89
C PHE A 15 -34.70 13.88 17.57
N PHE A 16 -35.44 12.87 17.17
CA PHE A 16 -34.89 11.55 16.86
C PHE A 16 -34.79 11.19 15.36
N ALA A 17 -35.03 12.14 14.48
CA ALA A 17 -34.76 11.99 13.07
C ALA A 17 -33.46 12.70 12.65
N VAL A 18 -32.35 12.52 13.40
CA VAL A 18 -31.06 12.57 12.79
C VAL A 18 -30.98 11.26 11.98
N ALA A 19 -31.37 11.33 10.72
CA ALA A 19 -30.99 10.32 9.77
C ALA A 19 -29.47 10.19 9.90
N GLN A 20 -29.00 9.14 10.54
CA GLN A 20 -27.69 8.63 10.25
C GLN A 20 -27.75 8.35 8.74
N THR A 21 -27.23 9.28 7.94
CA THR A 21 -26.79 8.96 6.59
C THR A 21 -25.83 7.82 6.83
N GLY A 22 -26.29 6.59 6.57
CA GLY A 22 -25.56 5.40 6.91
C GLY A 22 -24.26 5.43 6.12
N ALA A 23 -23.18 5.83 6.77
CA ALA A 23 -21.85 5.82 6.19
C ALA A 23 -21.60 4.42 5.65
N TRP A 24 -21.42 4.31 4.34
CA TRP A 24 -21.12 3.05 3.67
C TRP A 24 -19.74 3.14 3.03
N GLN A 25 -19.07 2.03 2.97
CA GLN A 25 -17.84 1.87 2.23
C GLN A 25 -17.92 0.62 1.39
N GLN A 26 -17.32 0.65 0.22
CA GLN A 26 -17.15 -0.54 -0.60
C GLN A 26 -16.23 -1.53 0.11
N ARG A 27 -16.36 -2.79 -0.24
CA ARG A 27 -15.52 -3.86 0.29
C ARG A 27 -14.93 -4.67 -0.85
N VAL A 28 -13.68 -5.07 -0.70
CA VAL A 28 -12.95 -5.88 -1.67
C VAL A 28 -12.23 -7.05 -1.01
N ASN A 29 -12.12 -8.15 -1.76
CA ASN A 29 -11.16 -9.21 -1.46
C ASN A 29 -10.40 -9.53 -2.75
N TYR A 30 -9.09 -9.43 -2.69
CA TYR A 30 -8.18 -9.78 -3.77
C TYR A 30 -7.56 -11.15 -3.53
N LYS A 31 -7.58 -11.99 -4.57
CA LYS A 31 -6.75 -13.19 -4.66
C LYS A 31 -5.93 -13.10 -5.93
N MET A 32 -4.61 -13.08 -5.78
CA MET A 32 -3.69 -12.87 -6.90
C MET A 32 -2.62 -13.97 -6.94
N GLU A 33 -2.24 -14.35 -8.14
CA GLU A 33 -1.06 -15.17 -8.39
C GLU A 33 -0.24 -14.53 -9.50
N VAL A 34 1.05 -14.30 -9.24
CA VAL A 34 1.95 -13.55 -10.11
C VAL A 34 3.21 -14.34 -10.35
N ASP A 35 3.62 -14.39 -11.60
CA ASP A 35 4.90 -14.97 -12.04
C ASP A 35 5.85 -13.85 -12.49
N MET A 36 6.93 -13.67 -11.74
CA MET A 36 7.95 -12.66 -12.00
C MET A 36 9.12 -13.26 -12.79
N ASN A 37 9.48 -12.63 -13.91
CA ASN A 37 10.69 -12.91 -14.66
C ASN A 37 11.74 -11.82 -14.37
N VAL A 38 12.73 -12.17 -13.55
CA VAL A 38 13.77 -11.23 -13.10
C VAL A 38 14.79 -10.86 -14.17
N ASN A 39 14.85 -11.63 -15.26
CA ASN A 39 15.77 -11.38 -16.39
C ASN A 39 15.19 -10.32 -17.34
N THR A 40 13.88 -10.35 -17.56
CA THR A 40 13.18 -9.40 -18.44
C THR A 40 12.49 -8.26 -17.67
N ASN A 41 12.43 -8.36 -16.34
CA ASN A 41 11.70 -7.44 -15.46
C ASN A 41 10.20 -7.34 -15.80
N ARG A 42 9.65 -8.41 -16.33
CA ARG A 42 8.22 -8.54 -16.67
C ARG A 42 7.54 -9.54 -15.76
N PHE A 43 6.28 -9.34 -15.56
CA PHE A 43 5.43 -10.27 -14.79
C PHE A 43 4.10 -10.49 -15.50
N THR A 44 3.52 -11.65 -15.26
CA THR A 44 2.16 -11.99 -15.62
C THR A 44 1.40 -12.34 -14.36
N GLY A 45 0.11 -12.07 -14.33
CA GLY A 45 -0.69 -12.38 -13.16
C GLY A 45 -2.14 -12.69 -13.48
N THR A 46 -2.74 -13.44 -12.57
CA THR A 46 -4.18 -13.60 -12.46
C THR A 46 -4.67 -12.92 -11.20
N GLN A 47 -5.85 -12.32 -11.29
CA GLN A 47 -6.48 -11.65 -10.16
C GLN A 47 -7.96 -12.01 -10.14
N ARG A 48 -8.41 -12.50 -9.00
CA ARG A 48 -9.82 -12.59 -8.66
C ARG A 48 -10.12 -11.52 -7.63
N LEU A 49 -11.11 -10.68 -7.93
CA LEU A 49 -11.58 -9.61 -7.06
C LEU A 49 -13.04 -9.84 -6.73
N ASP A 50 -13.34 -10.16 -5.50
CA ASP A 50 -14.69 -10.09 -4.96
C ASP A 50 -14.97 -8.63 -4.58
N TYR A 51 -16.00 -8.05 -5.16
CA TYR A 51 -16.39 -6.64 -4.96
C TYR A 51 -17.81 -6.56 -4.43
N TRP A 52 -18.01 -5.89 -3.30
CA TRP A 52 -19.32 -5.60 -2.72
C TRP A 52 -19.67 -4.14 -2.96
N ASN A 53 -20.73 -3.93 -3.71
CA ASN A 53 -21.35 -2.62 -3.87
C ASN A 53 -22.23 -2.33 -2.64
N ASN A 54 -21.67 -1.70 -1.63
CA ASN A 54 -22.39 -1.32 -0.41
C ASN A 54 -23.11 0.02 -0.53
N SER A 55 -23.00 0.70 -1.69
CA SER A 55 -23.72 1.94 -1.96
C SER A 55 -25.21 1.72 -2.23
N PRO A 56 -26.03 2.77 -2.20
CA PRO A 56 -27.40 2.74 -2.69
C PRO A 56 -27.49 2.75 -4.22
N ASP A 57 -26.37 2.90 -4.93
CA ASP A 57 -26.35 3.16 -6.35
C ASP A 57 -26.20 1.90 -7.20
N THR A 58 -26.73 1.96 -8.42
CA THR A 58 -26.53 0.96 -9.46
C THR A 58 -25.33 1.33 -10.32
N LEU A 59 -24.27 0.52 -10.30
CA LEU A 59 -23.02 0.80 -11.02
C LEU A 59 -23.06 0.18 -12.42
N ARG A 60 -22.92 1.00 -13.45
CA ARG A 60 -22.91 0.59 -14.88
C ARG A 60 -21.53 0.51 -15.48
N ARG A 61 -20.53 0.99 -14.76
CA ARG A 61 -19.11 0.93 -15.10
C ARG A 61 -18.29 0.82 -13.82
N VAL A 62 -17.08 0.31 -13.95
CA VAL A 62 -16.08 0.32 -12.89
C VAL A 62 -14.75 0.78 -13.48
N PHE A 63 -13.85 1.22 -12.60
CA PHE A 63 -12.55 1.72 -13.02
C PHE A 63 -11.44 1.02 -12.23
N PHE A 64 -10.30 0.82 -12.90
CA PHE A 64 -9.10 0.28 -12.28
C PHE A 64 -7.92 1.20 -12.54
N HIS A 65 -7.06 1.37 -11.55
CA HIS A 65 -5.78 2.02 -11.71
C HIS A 65 -4.76 1.06 -12.34
N LEU A 66 -4.02 1.55 -13.32
CA LEU A 66 -2.86 0.92 -13.96
C LEU A 66 -1.65 1.82 -13.73
N TYR A 67 -1.18 1.86 -12.49
CA TYR A 67 -0.24 2.90 -12.03
C TYR A 67 1.11 2.89 -12.77
N PHE A 68 1.62 1.73 -13.20
CA PHE A 68 2.90 1.66 -13.89
C PHE A 68 2.91 2.41 -15.22
N ASN A 69 1.75 2.58 -15.85
CA ASN A 69 1.62 3.31 -17.11
C ASN A 69 2.01 4.80 -17.00
N ALA A 70 2.05 5.34 -15.78
CA ALA A 70 2.55 6.70 -15.53
C ALA A 70 4.06 6.85 -15.85
N PHE A 71 4.82 5.75 -15.86
CA PHE A 71 6.27 5.74 -16.12
C PHE A 71 6.60 5.44 -17.59
N ARG A 72 5.81 6.02 -18.49
CA ARG A 72 6.06 6.02 -19.94
C ARG A 72 6.39 7.43 -20.41
N PRO A 73 7.35 7.63 -21.35
CA PRO A 73 7.55 8.91 -22.01
C PRO A 73 6.25 9.44 -22.62
N GLY A 74 5.98 10.71 -22.42
CA GLY A 74 4.74 11.35 -22.88
C GLY A 74 3.54 11.20 -21.96
N SER A 75 3.65 10.43 -20.87
CA SER A 75 2.58 10.31 -19.85
C SER A 75 2.24 11.66 -19.20
N MET A 76 1.08 11.75 -18.55
CA MET A 76 0.72 12.93 -17.75
C MET A 76 1.75 13.20 -16.65
N MET A 77 2.30 12.15 -16.01
CA MET A 77 3.34 12.30 -15.00
C MET A 77 4.65 12.84 -15.60
N ASP A 78 5.07 12.35 -16.76
CA ASP A 78 6.23 12.87 -17.49
C ASP A 78 6.04 14.35 -17.87
N THR A 79 4.88 14.67 -18.44
CA THR A 79 4.53 16.04 -18.83
C THR A 79 4.55 16.98 -17.63
N ARG A 80 3.96 16.56 -16.51
CA ARG A 80 3.98 17.32 -15.25
C ARG A 80 5.40 17.52 -14.74
N SER A 81 6.19 16.45 -14.68
CA SER A 81 7.57 16.50 -14.17
C SER A 81 8.42 17.49 -14.97
N ARG A 82 8.34 17.45 -16.31
CA ARG A 82 9.06 18.39 -17.18
C ARG A 82 8.59 19.83 -16.99
N ARG A 83 7.29 20.07 -16.86
CA ARG A 83 6.75 21.41 -16.63
C ARG A 83 7.15 21.97 -15.28
N GLN A 84 7.09 21.18 -14.22
CA GLN A 84 7.49 21.59 -12.88
C GLN A 84 8.99 21.93 -12.80
N GLY A 85 9.85 21.20 -13.51
CA GLY A 85 11.28 21.49 -13.56
C GLY A 85 11.63 22.82 -14.23
N THR A 86 10.67 23.52 -14.84
CA THR A 86 10.86 24.88 -15.40
C THR A 86 10.38 25.99 -14.45
N ILE A 87 9.71 25.65 -13.35
CA ILE A 87 9.18 26.61 -12.39
C ILE A 87 10.23 26.87 -11.31
N GLN A 88 10.74 28.10 -11.23
CA GLN A 88 11.54 28.52 -10.11
C GLN A 88 10.66 28.72 -8.87
N VAL A 89 10.77 27.81 -7.92
CA VAL A 89 10.25 28.02 -6.57
C VAL A 89 11.41 28.53 -5.73
N GLY A 90 11.21 29.58 -4.95
CA GLY A 90 12.22 30.42 -4.26
C GLY A 90 13.35 29.75 -3.45
N ARG A 91 13.63 28.49 -3.64
CA ARG A 91 14.73 27.73 -3.03
C ARG A 91 15.67 27.08 -4.05
N GLY A 92 15.61 27.43 -5.32
CA GLY A 92 16.47 26.87 -6.36
C GLY A 92 15.71 26.50 -7.62
N ALA A 93 16.43 26.19 -8.69
CA ALA A 93 15.89 26.03 -10.04
C ALA A 93 14.99 24.80 -10.24
N ASP A 94 14.97 23.85 -9.29
CA ASP A 94 14.23 22.60 -9.45
C ASP A 94 13.93 21.99 -8.08
N TRP A 95 12.68 22.02 -7.67
CA TRP A 95 12.30 21.45 -6.37
C TRP A 95 12.26 19.92 -6.38
N ASP A 96 12.16 19.26 -7.53
CA ASP A 96 12.22 17.81 -7.68
C ASP A 96 13.09 17.37 -8.86
N GLY A 97 14.35 17.81 -8.85
CA GLY A 97 15.37 17.41 -9.84
C GLY A 97 15.58 15.90 -9.95
N ARG A 98 15.07 15.13 -8.99
CA ARG A 98 15.13 13.67 -9.01
C ARG A 98 14.23 13.04 -10.08
N VAL A 99 13.15 13.70 -10.47
CA VAL A 99 12.15 13.15 -11.39
C VAL A 99 12.01 13.92 -12.71
N LYS A 100 12.52 15.17 -12.77
CA LYS A 100 12.56 15.94 -14.00
C LYS A 100 13.33 15.17 -15.08
N ASP A 101 12.79 15.13 -16.27
CA ASP A 101 13.38 14.48 -17.45
C ASP A 101 13.75 12.98 -17.30
N ARG A 102 13.49 12.38 -16.14
CA ARG A 102 13.85 10.96 -15.91
C ARG A 102 12.93 10.03 -16.67
N ILE A 103 11.64 10.35 -16.78
CA ILE A 103 10.68 9.50 -17.50
C ILE A 103 10.90 9.62 -19.02
N VAL A 104 11.09 10.83 -19.55
CA VAL A 104 11.29 11.05 -20.98
C VAL A 104 12.56 10.37 -21.51
N ASN A 105 13.56 10.19 -20.65
CA ASN A 105 14.84 9.57 -21.01
C ASN A 105 14.89 8.06 -20.81
N LEU A 106 13.81 7.43 -20.34
CA LEU A 106 13.73 5.97 -20.21
C LEU A 106 13.79 5.31 -21.58
N LYS A 107 14.42 4.15 -21.63
CA LYS A 107 14.41 3.26 -22.79
C LYS A 107 13.18 2.34 -22.74
N PRO A 108 12.78 1.71 -23.85
CA PRO A 108 11.61 0.83 -23.87
C PRO A 108 11.63 -0.29 -22.81
N GLU A 109 12.79 -0.86 -22.51
CA GLU A 109 12.97 -1.88 -21.48
C GLU A 109 12.93 -1.33 -20.03
N GLU A 110 12.89 0.00 -19.89
CA GLU A 110 12.86 0.72 -18.60
C GLU A 110 11.48 1.33 -18.31
N TYR A 111 10.54 1.28 -19.28
CA TYR A 111 9.19 1.80 -19.09
C TYR A 111 8.42 1.03 -18.02
N GLY A 112 7.48 1.72 -17.41
CA GLY A 112 6.40 1.08 -16.67
C GLY A 112 5.29 0.68 -17.63
N GLU A 113 4.89 -0.58 -17.58
CA GLU A 113 3.73 -1.07 -18.33
C GLU A 113 2.83 -1.91 -17.45
N GLN A 114 1.54 -1.72 -17.63
CA GLN A 114 0.53 -2.52 -16.96
C GLN A 114 -0.68 -2.62 -17.91
N THR A 115 -1.04 -3.85 -18.26
CA THR A 115 -2.10 -4.11 -19.23
C THR A 115 -3.00 -5.24 -18.71
N VAL A 116 -4.31 -5.04 -18.77
CA VAL A 116 -5.29 -6.08 -18.51
C VAL A 116 -5.68 -6.72 -19.85
N ARG A 117 -5.35 -8.00 -20.02
CA ARG A 117 -5.61 -8.75 -21.25
C ARG A 117 -7.06 -9.24 -21.34
N VAL A 118 -7.57 -9.69 -20.23
CA VAL A 118 -8.95 -10.19 -20.11
C VAL A 118 -9.50 -9.75 -18.76
N LEU A 119 -10.72 -9.27 -18.78
CA LEU A 119 -11.51 -9.05 -17.58
C LEU A 119 -12.90 -9.64 -17.78
N LYS A 120 -13.30 -10.47 -16.83
CA LYS A 120 -14.65 -11.05 -16.77
C LYS A 120 -15.33 -10.57 -15.50
N MET A 121 -16.61 -10.26 -15.59
CA MET A 121 -17.49 -10.07 -14.43
C MET A 121 -18.49 -11.23 -14.37
N ASN A 122 -18.49 -11.97 -13.26
CA ASN A 122 -19.32 -13.17 -13.09
C ASN A 122 -19.22 -14.15 -14.27
N GLY A 123 -17.98 -14.36 -14.77
CA GLY A 123 -17.67 -15.25 -15.88
C GLY A 123 -17.87 -14.67 -17.30
N ARG A 124 -18.45 -13.49 -17.46
CA ARG A 124 -18.69 -12.83 -18.75
C ARG A 124 -17.62 -11.80 -19.06
N VAL A 125 -17.04 -11.86 -20.26
CA VAL A 125 -16.03 -10.89 -20.73
C VAL A 125 -16.65 -9.50 -20.82
N GLN A 126 -15.96 -8.49 -20.35
CA GLN A 126 -16.40 -7.11 -20.35
C GLN A 126 -15.63 -6.27 -21.38
N GLN A 127 -16.20 -5.13 -21.77
CA GLN A 127 -15.56 -4.18 -22.67
C GLN A 127 -14.60 -3.29 -21.89
N LEU A 128 -13.34 -3.22 -22.35
CA LEU A 128 -12.26 -2.46 -21.74
C LEU A 128 -11.93 -1.22 -22.55
N LYS A 129 -11.70 -0.10 -21.87
CA LYS A 129 -11.19 1.15 -22.43
C LYS A 129 -10.03 1.63 -21.58
N GLU A 130 -8.84 1.67 -22.13
CA GLU A 130 -7.64 2.17 -21.46
C GLU A 130 -7.49 3.68 -21.67
N HIS A 131 -7.31 4.41 -20.56
CA HIS A 131 -7.06 5.85 -20.51
C HIS A 131 -5.76 6.08 -19.71
N GLU A 132 -4.64 5.76 -20.30
CA GLU A 132 -3.31 5.84 -19.69
C GLU A 132 -3.20 5.03 -18.38
N THR A 133 -3.33 5.66 -17.22
CA THR A 133 -3.25 5.02 -15.90
C THR A 133 -4.59 4.56 -15.36
N ILE A 134 -5.66 4.69 -16.15
CA ILE A 134 -7.02 4.28 -15.78
C ILE A 134 -7.57 3.30 -16.83
N LEU A 135 -8.11 2.21 -16.36
CA LEU A 135 -8.90 1.28 -17.16
C LEU A 135 -10.37 1.46 -16.83
N GLU A 136 -11.17 1.90 -17.78
CA GLU A 136 -12.62 1.92 -17.70
C GLU A 136 -13.16 0.57 -18.17
N VAL A 137 -14.08 -0.01 -17.40
CA VAL A 137 -14.79 -1.24 -17.74
C VAL A 137 -16.26 -0.93 -17.87
N VAL A 138 -16.79 -1.05 -19.07
CA VAL A 138 -18.23 -0.91 -19.36
C VAL A 138 -18.88 -2.25 -19.09
N LEU A 139 -19.84 -2.28 -18.16
CA LEU A 139 -20.47 -3.52 -17.70
C LEU A 139 -21.63 -3.92 -18.59
N ASP A 140 -21.68 -5.18 -18.99
CA ASP A 140 -22.80 -5.78 -19.73
C ASP A 140 -24.07 -5.85 -18.88
N ASN A 141 -23.90 -6.09 -17.58
CA ASN A 141 -24.96 -6.04 -16.58
C ASN A 141 -24.52 -5.11 -15.43
N PRO A 142 -25.40 -4.22 -14.94
CA PRO A 142 -25.06 -3.32 -13.85
C PRO A 142 -24.88 -4.07 -12.54
N ILE A 143 -24.04 -3.53 -11.66
CA ILE A 143 -23.91 -4.00 -10.28
C ILE A 143 -24.99 -3.29 -9.46
N LEU A 144 -25.92 -4.06 -8.92
CA LEU A 144 -27.02 -3.53 -8.13
C LEU A 144 -26.56 -3.03 -6.74
N PRO A 145 -27.34 -2.16 -6.10
CA PRO A 145 -27.12 -1.78 -4.72
C PRO A 145 -27.06 -3.00 -3.80
N LYS A 146 -26.18 -2.94 -2.79
CA LYS A 146 -26.05 -3.98 -1.77
C LYS A 146 -25.79 -5.38 -2.31
N SER A 147 -25.17 -5.49 -3.50
CA SER A 147 -24.86 -6.74 -4.15
C SER A 147 -23.36 -7.01 -4.26
N LYS A 148 -23.04 -8.27 -4.54
CA LYS A 148 -21.66 -8.73 -4.73
C LYS A 148 -21.48 -9.19 -6.18
N VAL A 149 -20.34 -8.86 -6.76
CA VAL A 149 -19.87 -9.42 -8.04
C VAL A 149 -18.44 -9.92 -7.90
N VAL A 150 -18.04 -10.73 -8.88
CA VAL A 150 -16.68 -11.26 -8.98
C VAL A 150 -16.07 -10.80 -10.30
N PHE A 151 -14.89 -10.20 -10.21
CA PHE A 151 -14.07 -9.91 -11.37
C PHE A 151 -12.90 -10.89 -11.43
N ASP A 152 -12.72 -11.55 -12.58
CA ASP A 152 -11.58 -12.38 -12.89
C ASP A 152 -10.75 -11.70 -13.99
N LEU A 153 -9.48 -11.39 -13.69
CA LEU A 153 -8.57 -10.66 -14.59
C LEU A 153 -7.34 -11.51 -14.92
N GLN A 154 -6.86 -11.32 -16.16
CA GLN A 154 -5.50 -11.69 -16.56
C GLN A 154 -4.76 -10.41 -16.93
N PHE A 155 -3.60 -10.19 -16.34
CA PHE A 155 -2.82 -8.99 -16.54
C PHE A 155 -1.33 -9.28 -16.66
N GLU A 156 -0.63 -8.33 -17.23
CA GLU A 156 0.82 -8.36 -17.34
C GLU A 156 1.40 -6.97 -17.11
N GLY A 157 2.68 -6.92 -16.80
CA GLY A 157 3.36 -5.67 -16.63
C GLY A 157 4.86 -5.76 -16.83
N GLN A 158 5.47 -4.60 -17.01
CA GLN A 158 6.91 -4.37 -16.99
C GLN A 158 7.24 -3.44 -15.84
N VAL A 159 8.19 -3.83 -15.01
CA VAL A 159 8.63 -3.04 -13.87
C VAL A 159 9.48 -1.87 -14.36
N PRO A 160 9.05 -0.62 -14.10
CA PRO A 160 9.82 0.55 -14.52
C PRO A 160 11.16 0.64 -13.80
N LEU A 161 12.12 1.32 -14.39
CA LEU A 161 13.26 1.83 -13.64
C LEU A 161 12.74 2.76 -12.53
N GLN A 162 13.22 2.60 -11.30
CA GLN A 162 12.63 3.33 -10.17
C GLN A 162 12.92 4.83 -10.24
N ILE A 163 11.84 5.58 -10.36
CA ILE A 163 11.86 7.05 -10.37
C ILE A 163 11.19 7.58 -9.11
N ARG A 164 10.10 6.93 -8.71
CA ARG A 164 9.35 7.26 -7.50
C ARG A 164 9.37 6.06 -6.52
N ARG A 165 8.22 5.70 -5.94
CA ARG A 165 8.11 4.63 -4.93
C ARG A 165 8.25 3.24 -5.52
N SER A 166 7.70 3.05 -6.72
CA SER A 166 7.68 1.75 -7.39
C SER A 166 8.73 1.68 -8.48
N GLY A 167 9.25 0.49 -8.69
CA GLY A 167 10.18 0.23 -9.76
C GLY A 167 11.30 -0.71 -9.37
N ARG A 168 12.29 -0.79 -10.24
CA ARG A 168 13.48 -1.60 -10.05
C ARG A 168 14.75 -0.75 -10.02
N ASP A 169 15.82 -1.34 -9.51
CA ASP A 169 17.16 -0.77 -9.50
C ASP A 169 17.19 0.63 -8.88
N ASN A 170 16.74 0.72 -7.63
CA ASN A 170 16.73 2.00 -6.90
C ASN A 170 18.11 2.66 -6.96
N PRO A 171 18.22 3.92 -7.44
CA PRO A 171 19.51 4.56 -7.63
C PRO A 171 20.29 4.82 -6.34
N SER A 172 19.59 4.96 -5.21
CA SER A 172 20.19 5.25 -3.89
C SER A 172 20.38 3.99 -3.07
N SER A 173 19.31 3.24 -2.79
CA SER A 173 19.36 2.05 -1.95
C SER A 173 19.88 0.80 -2.68
N LYS A 174 19.94 0.83 -4.02
CA LYS A 174 20.29 -0.31 -4.88
C LYS A 174 19.35 -1.51 -4.73
N VAL A 175 18.19 -1.33 -4.13
CA VAL A 175 17.18 -2.39 -4.03
C VAL A 175 16.68 -2.76 -5.41
N ARG A 176 16.61 -4.06 -5.66
CA ARG A 176 16.28 -4.57 -7.00
C ARG A 176 14.82 -4.35 -7.38
N TYR A 177 13.88 -4.64 -6.50
CA TYR A 177 12.45 -4.44 -6.73
C TYR A 177 11.77 -3.77 -5.55
N SER A 178 11.02 -2.71 -5.83
CA SER A 178 10.09 -2.05 -4.92
C SER A 178 8.73 -1.98 -5.62
N MET A 179 7.79 -2.84 -5.20
CA MET A 179 6.56 -3.12 -5.92
C MET A 179 5.36 -2.60 -5.13
N SER A 180 5.19 -1.29 -5.12
CA SER A 180 3.93 -0.67 -4.73
C SER A 180 3.11 -0.34 -5.98
N GLN A 181 1.77 -0.34 -5.89
CA GLN A 181 0.85 -0.04 -7.01
C GLN A 181 1.09 -0.87 -8.28
N TRP A 182 1.43 -2.13 -8.15
CA TRP A 182 1.89 -3.02 -9.21
C TRP A 182 0.79 -3.87 -9.88
N TYR A 183 -0.42 -3.91 -9.31
CA TYR A 183 -1.55 -4.71 -9.78
C TYR A 183 -2.70 -3.81 -10.22
N PRO A 184 -3.63 -4.29 -11.10
CA PRO A 184 -4.83 -3.55 -11.42
C PRO A 184 -5.70 -3.36 -10.18
N LYS A 185 -5.70 -2.14 -9.61
CA LYS A 185 -6.41 -1.81 -8.38
C LYS A 185 -7.74 -1.14 -8.72
N ILE A 186 -8.86 -1.67 -8.21
CA ILE A 186 -10.16 -1.02 -8.41
C ILE A 186 -10.15 0.37 -7.76
N CYS A 187 -10.69 1.37 -8.48
CA CYS A 187 -10.85 2.71 -7.95
C CYS A 187 -11.84 2.72 -6.79
N ALA A 188 -11.70 3.68 -5.90
CA ALA A 188 -12.69 3.92 -4.86
C ALA A 188 -14.00 4.46 -5.46
N TYR A 189 -15.11 4.08 -4.85
CA TYR A 189 -16.44 4.63 -5.08
C TYR A 189 -17.05 5.00 -3.74
N ASP A 190 -17.42 6.26 -3.58
CA ASP A 190 -18.01 6.81 -2.36
C ASP A 190 -19.20 7.74 -2.68
N GLU A 191 -19.53 8.64 -1.77
CA GLU A 191 -20.66 9.57 -1.91
C GLU A 191 -20.51 10.53 -3.11
N ASP A 192 -19.27 10.84 -3.49
CA ASP A 192 -18.96 11.69 -4.65
C ASP A 192 -18.87 10.89 -5.98
N GLY A 193 -19.05 9.58 -5.92
CA GLY A 193 -18.97 8.68 -7.06
C GLY A 193 -17.62 7.96 -7.21
N TRP A 194 -17.25 7.64 -8.46
CA TRP A 194 -15.97 7.01 -8.77
C TRP A 194 -14.81 8.01 -8.70
N HIS A 195 -13.66 7.57 -8.17
CA HIS A 195 -12.42 8.33 -8.13
C HIS A 195 -11.36 7.78 -9.11
N PRO A 196 -11.59 7.86 -10.43
CA PRO A 196 -10.64 7.39 -11.44
C PRO A 196 -9.59 8.46 -11.73
N THR A 197 -8.95 8.97 -10.69
CA THR A 197 -7.94 10.03 -10.81
C THR A 197 -6.66 9.48 -11.42
N PRO A 198 -6.19 9.98 -12.58
CA PRO A 198 -4.94 9.54 -13.19
C PRO A 198 -3.75 9.71 -12.26
N TYR A 199 -2.80 8.78 -12.29
CA TYR A 199 -1.60 8.87 -11.48
C TYR A 199 -0.63 9.90 -12.05
N VAL A 200 -0.67 11.10 -11.50
CA VAL A 200 0.21 12.22 -11.88
C VAL A 200 1.07 12.67 -10.70
N GLY A 201 0.57 12.63 -9.49
CA GLY A 201 1.25 13.11 -8.29
C GLY A 201 1.00 12.31 -7.01
N ARG A 202 -0.22 12.29 -6.47
CA ARG A 202 -0.51 11.84 -5.09
C ARG A 202 -1.76 10.96 -4.94
N GLU A 203 -2.17 10.27 -5.93
CA GLU A 203 -3.49 9.69 -6.07
C GLU A 203 -3.56 8.23 -5.62
N PHE A 204 -3.51 7.98 -4.31
CA PHE A 204 -3.58 6.60 -3.76
C PHE A 204 -4.81 6.37 -2.90
N TYR A 205 -5.94 6.91 -3.34
CA TYR A 205 -7.22 6.64 -2.72
C TYR A 205 -7.75 5.27 -3.15
N GLY A 206 -8.14 4.44 -2.21
CA GLY A 206 -8.58 3.07 -2.52
C GLY A 206 -9.40 2.44 -1.39
N VAL A 207 -9.97 1.29 -1.71
CA VAL A 207 -10.86 0.54 -0.84
C VAL A 207 -10.06 -0.40 0.06
N TRP A 208 -10.42 -0.44 1.34
CA TRP A 208 -9.90 -1.42 2.29
C TRP A 208 -10.37 -2.83 1.95
N GLY A 209 -9.48 -3.82 2.08
CA GLY A 209 -9.82 -5.18 1.75
C GLY A 209 -8.86 -6.23 2.28
N ASN A 210 -9.18 -7.46 1.95
CA ASN A 210 -8.33 -8.61 2.25
C ASN A 210 -7.55 -8.99 0.99
N PHE A 211 -6.31 -9.40 1.18
CA PHE A 211 -5.43 -9.83 0.11
C PHE A 211 -4.88 -11.22 0.38
N ASP A 212 -4.97 -12.09 -0.61
CA ASP A 212 -4.36 -13.42 -0.68
C ASP A 212 -3.47 -13.44 -1.92
N VAL A 213 -2.15 -13.36 -1.74
CA VAL A 213 -1.22 -13.09 -2.85
C VAL A 213 -0.12 -14.13 -2.87
N LYS A 214 0.05 -14.76 -4.06
CA LYS A 214 1.18 -15.64 -4.35
C LYS A 214 2.10 -14.97 -5.35
N ILE A 215 3.38 -14.90 -5.02
CA ILE A 215 4.43 -14.31 -5.87
C ILE A 215 5.47 -15.38 -6.16
N ASN A 216 5.53 -15.80 -7.42
CA ASN A 216 6.51 -16.74 -7.94
C ASN A 216 7.71 -15.94 -8.46
N ILE A 217 8.84 -16.02 -7.78
CA ILE A 217 10.07 -15.29 -8.13
C ILE A 217 11.30 -16.20 -8.01
N ASP A 218 12.38 -15.89 -8.70
CA ASP A 218 13.64 -16.60 -8.63
C ASP A 218 14.04 -16.85 -7.17
N LYS A 219 14.42 -18.09 -6.88
CA LYS A 219 14.71 -18.58 -5.51
C LYS A 219 15.83 -17.84 -4.79
N ARG A 220 16.66 -17.07 -5.49
CA ARG A 220 17.73 -16.26 -4.89
C ARG A 220 17.20 -14.99 -4.21
N TYR A 221 15.98 -14.57 -4.56
CA TYR A 221 15.40 -13.33 -4.03
C TYR A 221 14.79 -13.54 -2.66
N ILE A 222 15.14 -12.66 -1.73
CA ILE A 222 14.50 -12.54 -0.44
C ILE A 222 13.42 -11.46 -0.58
N LEU A 223 12.21 -11.77 -0.19
CA LEU A 223 11.04 -10.91 -0.37
C LEU A 223 10.43 -10.54 0.98
N GLY A 224 10.10 -9.27 1.13
CA GLY A 224 9.22 -8.77 2.17
C GLY A 224 7.96 -8.18 1.55
N GLY A 225 6.82 -8.37 2.18
CA GLY A 225 5.54 -7.89 1.64
C GLY A 225 4.50 -7.68 2.72
N THR A 226 3.41 -7.03 2.33
CA THR A 226 2.27 -6.77 3.22
C THR A 226 1.62 -8.08 3.67
N GLY A 227 1.34 -8.19 4.97
CA GLY A 227 0.64 -9.33 5.55
C GLY A 227 1.56 -10.43 6.06
N TYR A 228 1.02 -11.64 6.16
CA TYR A 228 1.68 -12.80 6.76
C TYR A 228 2.17 -13.77 5.72
N LEU A 229 3.41 -14.24 5.84
CA LEU A 229 3.89 -15.36 5.05
C LEU A 229 3.26 -16.66 5.54
N GLN A 230 2.53 -17.35 4.66
CA GLN A 230 1.80 -18.58 4.99
C GLN A 230 2.66 -19.85 4.93
N ASN A 231 3.78 -19.80 4.23
CA ASN A 231 4.62 -20.95 3.95
C ASN A 231 6.11 -20.75 4.32
N PRO A 232 6.42 -20.24 5.53
CA PRO A 232 7.79 -19.91 5.94
C PRO A 232 8.74 -21.10 5.87
N GLN A 233 8.26 -22.33 6.14
CA GLN A 233 9.06 -23.55 6.04
C GLN A 233 9.47 -23.94 4.60
N GLN A 234 8.77 -23.40 3.58
CA GLN A 234 9.14 -23.59 2.18
C GLN A 234 10.07 -22.48 1.67
N ILE A 235 10.11 -21.37 2.38
CA ILE A 235 10.89 -20.18 2.01
C ILE A 235 12.24 -20.16 2.72
N GLY A 236 12.26 -20.26 4.04
CA GLY A 236 13.46 -20.02 4.84
C GLY A 236 13.78 -18.52 4.92
N TYR A 237 15.06 -18.18 4.80
CA TYR A 237 15.57 -16.80 4.84
C TYR A 237 15.24 -16.04 6.14
N GLY A 238 15.13 -16.76 7.27
CA GLY A 238 14.83 -16.18 8.57
C GLY A 238 13.33 -15.95 8.84
N TYR A 239 12.45 -16.48 7.98
CA TYR A 239 11.01 -16.50 8.21
C TYR A 239 10.53 -17.77 8.94
N GLU A 240 11.32 -18.84 8.87
CA GLU A 240 11.03 -20.09 9.56
C GLU A 240 11.06 -19.92 11.07
N LEU A 241 10.22 -20.66 11.76
CA LEU A 241 10.24 -20.68 13.24
C LEU A 241 11.54 -21.30 13.76
N PRO A 242 12.05 -20.86 14.92
CA PRO A 242 13.24 -21.44 15.54
C PRO A 242 13.17 -22.97 15.64
N GLY A 243 14.19 -23.66 15.11
CA GLY A 243 14.25 -25.12 15.09
C GLY A 243 13.44 -25.81 13.99
N GLN A 244 12.73 -25.07 13.16
CA GLN A 244 11.98 -25.63 12.04
C GLN A 244 12.91 -25.94 10.85
N THR A 245 12.75 -27.11 10.25
CA THR A 245 13.48 -27.48 9.03
C THR A 245 12.88 -26.80 7.82
N VAL A 246 13.71 -26.14 7.01
CA VAL A 246 13.33 -25.54 5.75
C VAL A 246 13.34 -26.58 4.63
N ASN A 247 12.20 -26.77 3.99
CA ASN A 247 12.02 -27.72 2.88
C ASN A 247 11.61 -26.95 1.62
N ARG A 248 12.58 -26.37 0.90
CA ARG A 248 12.32 -25.62 -0.33
C ARG A 248 11.86 -26.57 -1.44
N PRO A 249 10.80 -26.18 -2.19
CA PRO A 249 10.39 -26.89 -3.38
C PRO A 249 11.52 -26.95 -4.43
N ALA A 250 11.53 -28.01 -5.23
CA ALA A 250 12.42 -28.12 -6.38
C ALA A 250 12.09 -27.05 -7.44
N GLY A 251 13.11 -26.64 -8.21
CA GLY A 251 12.95 -25.64 -9.27
C GLY A 251 13.76 -24.37 -9.03
N ASP A 252 13.58 -23.39 -9.93
CA ASP A 252 14.36 -22.16 -9.92
C ASP A 252 13.61 -20.99 -9.28
N LYS A 253 12.35 -21.16 -8.94
CA LYS A 253 11.51 -20.16 -8.26
C LYS A 253 11.01 -20.65 -6.92
N LEU A 254 10.74 -19.71 -6.03
CA LEU A 254 9.95 -19.91 -4.82
C LEU A 254 8.62 -19.17 -4.94
N THR A 255 7.58 -19.76 -4.38
CA THR A 255 6.26 -19.15 -4.25
C THR A 255 6.11 -18.53 -2.88
N TRP A 256 6.14 -17.22 -2.80
CA TRP A 256 5.86 -16.46 -1.57
C TRP A 256 4.35 -16.28 -1.44
N HIS A 257 3.74 -16.92 -0.46
CA HIS A 257 2.30 -16.84 -0.21
C HIS A 257 2.02 -15.93 0.99
N LEU A 258 1.46 -14.78 0.74
CA LEU A 258 1.18 -13.75 1.74
C LEU A 258 -0.33 -13.51 1.85
N VAL A 259 -0.83 -13.39 3.08
CA VAL A 259 -2.23 -13.06 3.36
C VAL A 259 -2.28 -11.83 4.24
N ALA A 260 -2.99 -10.81 3.79
CA ALA A 260 -3.12 -9.54 4.48
C ALA A 260 -4.61 -9.19 4.70
N PRO A 261 -5.14 -9.34 5.92
CA PRO A 261 -6.52 -8.96 6.22
C PRO A 261 -6.65 -7.46 6.47
N GLN A 262 -7.73 -6.85 5.96
CA GLN A 262 -8.15 -5.48 6.26
C GLN A 262 -7.04 -4.44 6.06
N VAL A 263 -6.38 -4.46 4.90
CA VAL A 263 -5.36 -3.47 4.52
C VAL A 263 -5.82 -2.59 3.37
N HIS A 264 -5.22 -1.41 3.28
CA HIS A 264 -5.55 -0.41 2.25
C HIS A 264 -4.89 -0.71 0.90
N ASP A 265 -3.71 -1.36 0.93
CA ASP A 265 -2.94 -1.71 -0.26
C ASP A 265 -2.07 -2.94 0.00
N PHE A 266 -1.54 -3.53 -1.06
CA PHE A 266 -0.59 -4.65 -0.99
C PHE A 266 0.67 -4.31 -1.76
N MET A 267 1.79 -4.22 -1.04
CA MET A 267 3.10 -3.98 -1.61
C MET A 267 4.06 -5.12 -1.26
N TRP A 268 5.13 -5.23 -2.04
CA TRP A 268 6.26 -6.11 -1.75
C TRP A 268 7.56 -5.53 -2.31
N ALA A 269 8.66 -5.93 -1.71
CA ALA A 269 10.00 -5.61 -2.18
C ALA A 269 10.84 -6.88 -2.21
N ALA A 270 11.78 -6.99 -3.14
CA ALA A 270 12.63 -8.16 -3.23
C ALA A 270 14.03 -7.81 -3.75
N ASP A 271 15.02 -8.43 -3.13
CA ASP A 271 16.42 -8.30 -3.52
C ASP A 271 17.18 -9.59 -3.18
N PRO A 272 18.11 -10.08 -4.05
CA PRO A 272 18.89 -11.26 -3.74
C PRO A 272 19.92 -11.05 -2.62
N GLU A 273 20.23 -9.81 -2.29
CA GLU A 273 21.22 -9.43 -1.27
C GLU A 273 20.58 -8.88 0.01
N TYR A 274 19.27 -9.01 0.19
CA TYR A 274 18.64 -8.59 1.43
C TYR A 274 19.16 -9.39 2.62
N ILE A 275 19.46 -8.66 3.69
CA ILE A 275 19.57 -9.21 5.04
C ILE A 275 18.21 -9.07 5.70
N HIS A 276 17.69 -10.17 6.24
CA HIS A 276 16.45 -10.19 6.99
C HIS A 276 16.75 -10.36 8.49
N ARG A 277 16.22 -9.46 9.31
CA ARG A 277 16.28 -9.49 10.77
C ARG A 277 14.87 -9.39 11.34
N THR A 278 14.65 -10.05 12.45
CA THR A 278 13.37 -10.01 13.15
C THR A 278 13.55 -9.63 14.59
N LEU A 279 12.57 -8.93 15.16
CA LEU A 279 12.46 -8.66 16.58
C LEU A 279 11.04 -8.92 17.06
N LYS A 280 10.86 -9.91 17.91
CA LYS A 280 9.56 -10.16 18.53
C LYS A 280 9.30 -9.12 19.61
N ILE A 281 8.19 -8.39 19.49
CA ILE A 281 7.81 -7.33 20.40
C ILE A 281 6.94 -7.88 21.52
N ARG A 282 5.96 -8.72 21.18
CA ARG A 282 5.07 -9.35 22.16
C ARG A 282 4.48 -10.65 21.63
N ASP A 283 4.04 -11.48 22.55
CA ASP A 283 3.14 -12.62 22.29
C ASP A 283 1.69 -12.14 22.17
N SER A 284 0.82 -12.99 21.66
CA SER A 284 -0.62 -12.72 21.68
C SER A 284 -1.13 -12.62 23.12
N ILE A 285 -1.93 -11.59 23.36
CA ILE A 285 -2.58 -11.36 24.67
C ILE A 285 -4.06 -11.60 24.50
N PRO A 286 -4.67 -12.55 25.23
CA PRO A 286 -6.11 -12.81 25.14
C PRO A 286 -6.94 -11.59 25.54
N ALA A 287 -8.14 -11.48 24.97
CA ALA A 287 -9.11 -10.46 25.40
C ALA A 287 -9.47 -10.63 26.90
N THR A 288 -9.64 -9.50 27.55
CA THR A 288 -10.19 -9.43 28.92
C THR A 288 -11.57 -8.78 28.89
N LYS A 289 -12.23 -8.65 30.04
CA LYS A 289 -13.53 -7.94 30.13
C LYS A 289 -13.43 -6.46 29.77
N THR A 290 -12.23 -5.88 29.89
CA THR A 290 -11.99 -4.42 29.73
C THR A 290 -11.04 -4.10 28.57
N SER A 291 -10.45 -5.10 27.93
CA SER A 291 -9.46 -4.89 26.84
C SER A 291 -9.65 -5.92 25.72
N PRO A 292 -9.56 -5.51 24.45
CA PRO A 292 -9.61 -6.44 23.33
C PRO A 292 -8.38 -7.36 23.32
N ALA A 293 -8.46 -8.48 22.61
CA ALA A 293 -7.30 -9.33 22.35
C ALA A 293 -6.24 -8.54 21.56
N LEU A 294 -4.97 -8.76 21.91
CA LEU A 294 -3.84 -8.23 21.14
C LEU A 294 -3.12 -9.40 20.45
N PRO A 295 -2.93 -9.35 19.14
CA PRO A 295 -2.17 -10.36 18.43
C PRO A 295 -0.68 -10.31 18.79
N ALA A 296 0.04 -11.39 18.55
CA ALA A 296 1.49 -11.40 18.56
C ALA A 296 2.02 -10.34 17.58
N LEU A 297 3.14 -9.73 17.90
CA LEU A 297 3.76 -8.71 17.07
C LEU A 297 5.25 -8.99 16.91
N THR A 298 5.66 -9.11 15.65
CA THR A 298 7.07 -9.24 15.25
C THR A 298 7.41 -8.16 14.23
N LEU A 299 8.52 -7.47 14.44
CA LEU A 299 9.08 -6.55 13.45
C LEU A 299 10.01 -7.32 12.51
N HIS A 300 9.89 -7.04 11.22
CA HIS A 300 10.75 -7.55 10.18
C HIS A 300 11.52 -6.40 9.55
N LEU A 301 12.82 -6.50 9.49
CA LEU A 301 13.72 -5.55 8.85
C LEU A 301 14.41 -6.25 7.67
N LEU A 302 14.23 -5.69 6.48
CA LEU A 302 14.96 -6.11 5.28
C LEU A 302 15.81 -4.94 4.78
N TYR A 303 17.10 -5.15 4.61
CA TYR A 303 18.03 -4.12 4.17
C TYR A 303 19.19 -4.71 3.35
N LYS A 304 19.85 -3.88 2.56
CA LYS A 304 21.06 -4.29 1.82
C LYS A 304 22.32 -3.95 2.62
N PRO A 305 23.30 -4.89 2.66
CA PRO A 305 24.56 -4.68 3.39
C PRO A 305 25.50 -3.68 2.71
N THR A 306 25.25 -3.32 1.45
CA THR A 306 26.11 -2.48 0.61
C THR A 306 26.12 -1.00 0.97
N ASN A 307 25.31 -0.55 1.90
CA ASN A 307 25.33 0.81 2.40
C ASN A 307 26.38 0.93 3.52
N GLU A 308 27.25 1.94 3.43
CA GLU A 308 28.29 2.26 4.43
C GLU A 308 27.79 2.41 5.88
N LYS A 309 26.47 2.34 6.08
CA LYS A 309 25.76 2.47 7.36
C LYS A 309 24.91 1.25 7.71
N ALA A 310 25.28 0.07 7.24
CA ALA A 310 24.54 -1.18 7.53
C ALA A 310 24.32 -1.39 9.03
N GLU A 311 25.28 -1.00 9.87
CA GLU A 311 25.20 -1.05 11.34
C GLU A 311 24.04 -0.20 11.89
N ASN A 312 23.69 0.89 11.23
CA ASN A 312 22.59 1.75 11.68
C ASN A 312 21.21 1.12 11.41
N TRP A 313 21.09 0.25 10.40
CA TRP A 313 19.82 -0.44 10.14
C TRP A 313 19.44 -1.37 11.27
N GLU A 314 20.39 -2.09 11.87
CA GLU A 314 20.11 -3.01 12.97
C GLU A 314 19.63 -2.30 14.25
N LYS A 315 19.99 -1.03 14.43
CA LYS A 315 19.51 -0.19 15.54
C LYS A 315 18.03 0.21 15.41
N ILE A 316 17.47 0.17 14.18
CA ILE A 316 16.08 0.57 13.92
C ILE A 316 15.08 -0.36 14.61
N LEU A 317 15.36 -1.67 14.69
CA LEU A 317 14.42 -2.60 15.33
C LEU A 317 14.18 -2.29 16.82
N PRO A 318 15.21 -2.10 17.65
CA PRO A 318 15.00 -1.69 19.05
C PRO A 318 14.32 -0.32 19.18
N ASP A 319 14.62 0.62 18.28
CA ASP A 319 14.01 1.95 18.31
C ASP A 319 12.54 1.92 17.96
N ALA A 320 12.18 1.19 16.91
CA ALA A 320 10.78 0.94 16.56
C ALA A 320 10.03 0.20 17.67
N ALA A 321 10.68 -0.76 18.33
CA ALA A 321 10.11 -1.48 19.47
C ALA A 321 9.77 -0.55 20.64
N ARG A 322 10.61 0.45 20.90
CA ARG A 322 10.36 1.47 21.95
C ARG A 322 9.23 2.43 21.54
N ALA A 323 9.14 2.78 20.26
CA ALA A 323 8.11 3.71 19.76
C ALA A 323 6.71 3.10 19.72
N LEU A 324 6.58 1.80 19.46
CA LEU A 324 5.28 1.14 19.28
C LEU A 324 4.31 1.30 20.45
N PRO A 325 4.69 1.09 21.74
CA PRO A 325 3.77 1.29 22.87
C PRO A 325 3.27 2.73 22.97
N PHE A 326 4.09 3.70 22.59
CA PHE A 326 3.69 5.11 22.55
C PHE A 326 2.63 5.33 21.45
N ILE A 327 2.86 4.81 20.25
CA ILE A 327 1.93 4.89 19.13
C ILE A 327 0.60 4.24 19.50
N GLU A 328 0.63 3.03 20.06
CA GLU A 328 -0.57 2.31 20.51
C GLU A 328 -1.36 3.08 21.56
N LYS A 329 -0.68 3.69 22.51
CA LYS A 329 -1.29 4.47 23.59
C LYS A 329 -2.02 5.73 23.07
N HIS A 330 -1.46 6.41 22.08
CA HIS A 330 -1.94 7.73 21.65
C HIS A 330 -2.88 7.69 20.44
N PHE A 331 -2.70 6.70 19.56
CA PHE A 331 -3.47 6.56 18.32
C PHE A 331 -4.43 5.36 18.34
N GLY A 332 -4.47 4.65 19.47
CA GLY A 332 -5.25 3.43 19.60
C GLY A 332 -4.54 2.20 19.03
N ILE A 333 -5.11 1.04 19.30
CA ILE A 333 -4.58 -0.23 18.80
C ILE A 333 -4.96 -0.31 17.32
N TYR A 334 -4.06 0.09 16.46
CA TYR A 334 -4.18 -0.07 15.00
C TYR A 334 -4.06 -1.53 14.55
N LEU A 335 -4.14 -2.45 15.45
CA LEU A 335 -3.65 -3.80 15.34
C LEU A 335 -4.50 -4.81 14.57
N PRO A 336 -5.80 -4.65 14.36
CA PRO A 336 -6.47 -5.49 13.37
C PRO A 336 -6.02 -5.19 11.94
N VAL A 337 -5.40 -4.01 11.72
CA VAL A 337 -5.07 -3.50 10.39
C VAL A 337 -3.57 -3.51 10.11
N ILE A 338 -2.74 -3.34 11.12
CA ILE A 338 -1.28 -3.20 10.96
C ILE A 338 -0.50 -4.33 11.65
N GLY A 339 -1.07 -4.95 12.66
CA GLY A 339 -0.32 -5.71 13.65
C GLY A 339 -0.68 -7.16 13.75
N THR A 340 -1.07 -7.72 12.69
CA THR A 340 -1.16 -9.15 12.65
C THR A 340 0.21 -9.70 12.26
N GLU A 341 0.60 -10.85 12.78
CA GLU A 341 1.89 -11.50 12.54
C GLU A 341 2.32 -11.37 11.08
N GLY A 342 3.37 -10.61 10.79
CA GLY A 342 3.81 -10.28 9.44
C GLY A 342 3.27 -8.95 8.90
N GLY A 343 3.01 -8.00 9.76
CA GLY A 343 2.53 -6.66 9.40
C GLY A 343 3.31 -5.96 8.31
N PRO A 344 2.79 -4.83 7.79
CA PRO A 344 3.31 -4.17 6.62
C PRO A 344 4.80 -3.88 6.78
N VAL A 345 5.53 -4.03 5.69
CA VAL A 345 6.87 -3.46 5.57
C VAL A 345 6.72 -1.97 5.77
N LEU A 346 7.09 -1.48 6.93
CA LEU A 346 7.22 -0.06 7.18
C LEU A 346 8.47 0.36 6.40
N ASP A 347 8.30 0.84 5.18
CA ASP A 347 9.36 1.50 4.43
C ASP A 347 9.57 2.89 5.06
N ILE A 348 10.32 2.91 6.15
CA ILE A 348 10.81 4.16 6.73
C ILE A 348 12.01 4.54 5.86
N GLY A 349 11.72 5.17 4.72
CA GLY A 349 12.73 5.81 3.90
C GLY A 349 13.28 7.02 4.62
N PHE A 350 14.29 6.81 5.47
CA PHE A 350 15.10 7.92 5.97
C PHE A 350 15.90 8.49 4.81
N SER A 351 15.56 9.69 4.36
CA SER A 351 16.42 10.43 3.47
C SER A 351 17.72 10.75 4.23
N ASN A 352 18.87 10.35 3.68
CA ASN A 352 20.17 10.81 4.10
C ASN A 352 20.35 12.29 3.71
N ASP A 353 19.51 13.16 4.23
CA ASP A 353 19.66 14.60 4.02
C ASP A 353 20.72 15.13 4.99
N THR A 354 21.93 15.28 4.50
CA THR A 354 23.08 15.83 5.26
C THR A 354 22.90 17.30 5.66
N ARG A 355 21.76 17.92 5.33
CA ARG A 355 21.45 19.32 5.65
C ARG A 355 20.94 19.54 7.07
N TYR A 356 20.58 18.48 7.78
CA TYR A 356 20.17 18.58 9.18
C TYR A 356 21.36 18.42 10.11
N PRO A 357 21.52 19.29 11.13
CA PRO A 357 22.57 19.12 12.13
C PRO A 357 22.43 17.76 12.83
N LYS A 358 23.56 17.13 13.12
CA LYS A 358 23.58 15.88 13.88
C LYS A 358 22.99 16.17 15.27
N MET A 359 21.77 15.71 15.49
CA MET A 359 21.13 15.73 16.81
C MET A 359 21.59 14.52 17.61
N SER A 360 21.68 14.68 18.92
CA SER A 360 21.87 13.55 19.83
C SER A 360 20.63 12.64 19.83
N GLU A 361 20.79 11.40 20.27
CA GLU A 361 19.65 10.45 20.37
C GLU A 361 18.54 10.99 21.29
N GLU A 362 18.90 11.72 22.33
CA GLU A 362 17.97 12.35 23.25
C GLU A 362 17.19 13.50 22.60
N GLU A 363 17.86 14.34 21.81
CA GLU A 363 17.26 15.44 21.06
C GLU A 363 16.30 14.90 19.96
N HIS A 364 16.64 13.82 19.28
CA HIS A 364 15.75 13.16 18.31
C HIS A 364 14.50 12.60 18.98
N ALA A 365 14.63 11.93 20.12
CA ALA A 365 13.51 11.40 20.87
C ALA A 365 12.60 12.54 21.36
N GLN A 366 13.17 13.61 21.88
CA GLN A 366 12.46 14.77 22.41
C GLN A 366 11.75 15.55 21.29
N GLN A 367 12.38 15.73 20.13
CA GLN A 367 11.77 16.36 18.96
C GLN A 367 10.63 15.52 18.37
N SER A 368 10.78 14.20 18.34
CA SER A 368 9.71 13.29 17.90
C SER A 368 8.49 13.37 18.82
N VAL A 369 8.68 13.43 20.13
CA VAL A 369 7.62 13.63 21.11
C VAL A 369 6.95 15.00 20.94
N GLU A 370 7.74 16.05 20.73
CA GLU A 370 7.23 17.41 20.52
C GLU A 370 6.42 17.51 19.21
N ILE A 371 6.88 16.90 18.12
CA ILE A 371 6.16 16.83 16.85
C ILE A 371 4.83 16.10 17.04
N CYS A 372 4.84 14.95 17.70
CA CYS A 372 3.61 14.21 18.01
C CYS A 372 2.62 15.02 18.88
N GLN A 373 3.13 15.73 19.89
CA GLN A 373 2.30 16.60 20.74
C GLN A 373 1.71 17.77 19.95
N ARG A 374 2.45 18.38 19.04
CA ARG A 374 1.98 19.46 18.16
C ARG A 374 0.92 18.96 17.19
N MET A 375 1.10 17.77 16.62
CA MET A 375 0.09 17.12 15.76
C MET A 375 -1.23 16.89 16.52
N MET A 376 -1.17 16.43 17.78
CA MET A 376 -2.37 16.19 18.60
C MET A 376 -3.08 17.48 19.03
N THR A 377 -2.38 18.61 19.15
CA THR A 377 -2.95 19.89 19.54
C THR A 377 -3.44 20.74 18.37
N GLY A 378 -3.39 20.23 17.14
CA GLY A 378 -3.78 20.96 15.91
C GLY A 378 -2.83 22.11 15.53
N LYS A 379 -1.68 22.22 16.20
CA LYS A 379 -0.65 23.23 15.90
C LYS A 379 0.48 22.63 15.06
N VAL A 380 0.11 22.02 13.93
CA VAL A 380 1.09 21.48 12.97
C VAL A 380 1.64 22.65 12.14
N PRO A 381 2.92 22.88 12.09
CA PRO A 381 3.50 23.92 11.21
C PRO A 381 3.22 23.59 9.74
N ASP A 382 2.88 24.61 8.95
CA ASP A 382 2.51 24.51 7.53
C ASP A 382 3.55 23.81 6.64
N TYR A 383 4.79 23.71 7.05
CA TYR A 383 5.85 23.02 6.31
C TYR A 383 5.73 21.48 6.32
N PHE A 384 4.90 20.88 7.19
CA PHE A 384 4.67 19.43 7.18
C PHE A 384 3.76 18.99 6.03
N PHE A 385 2.97 19.88 5.48
CA PHE A 385 2.09 19.60 4.33
C PHE A 385 2.68 20.02 2.98
N ALA A 386 3.89 20.55 2.96
CA ALA A 386 4.53 21.12 1.77
C ALA A 386 5.48 20.15 1.03
N ASN A 387 5.49 18.86 1.35
CA ASN A 387 6.35 17.86 0.68
C ASN A 387 5.55 16.69 0.13
#